data_2ac0b426f6be2b5a408d27d6c49208d0
#
_entry.id   2ac0b426f6be2b5a408d27d6c49208d0
#
_cell.length_a   1.000
_cell.length_b   1.000
_cell.length_c   1.000
_cell.angle_alpha   90.00
_cell.angle_beta   90.00
_cell.angle_gamma   90.00
#
_symmetry.space_group_name_H-M   'P 1'
#
loop_
_entity.id
_entity.type
_entity.pdbx_description
1 polymer ?
#
loop_
_entity_poly.entity_id
_entity_poly.type
_entity_poly.pdbx_seq_one_letter_code
_entity_poly.pdbx_strand_id
1 'polypeptide(L)'
;MAQVITKADLFAVAEADIMAVVSLIRLFTCGRHQWTLDLETVGAVEHFFAEKVPTLSGPVGALARKAWTTKTAWASPSGAAPLLAYDVSRVTIESALADLQRPGVLVVEDLVSDRTFLNAILGVFNEVHIEQALNQGWLEVRHSGGGGRVVAVTEDEALKFNIIARVGALIDSDSLYPSHHTHAHKAAGHLLSIGLRCHVLTYREVENYIPNRALATIRPYARTNKRLGALVSPNMIKFTHRTRVCAAQEAGR
;
A
#
# COMPACT_ATOMS: atom_id res chain seq x y z
N MET A 1 -3.68 3.13 2.10
CA MET A 1 -4.83 4.03 1.91
C MET A 1 -5.92 3.28 1.16
N ALA A 2 -7.21 3.53 1.48
CA ALA A 2 -8.35 3.00 0.73
C ALA A 2 -9.20 4.16 0.24
N GLN A 3 -9.93 3.94 -0.85
CA GLN A 3 -10.99 4.82 -1.29
C GLN A 3 -12.28 4.41 -0.58
N VAL A 4 -12.95 5.35 0.09
CA VAL A 4 -14.19 5.08 0.82
C VAL A 4 -15.31 5.84 0.14
N ILE A 5 -16.29 5.08 -0.36
CA ILE A 5 -17.46 5.61 -1.04
C ILE A 5 -18.61 5.64 -0.05
N THR A 6 -19.24 6.80 0.14
CA THR A 6 -20.42 6.95 0.99
C THR A 6 -21.59 7.46 0.17
N LYS A 7 -22.80 7.07 0.55
CA LYS A 7 -24.07 7.49 -0.06
C LYS A 7 -24.93 8.25 0.93
N ALA A 8 -25.93 8.96 0.44
CA ALA A 8 -26.80 9.80 1.24
C ALA A 8 -27.53 9.06 2.38
N ASP A 9 -27.89 7.79 2.17
CA ASP A 9 -28.57 6.95 3.16
C ASP A 9 -27.74 6.72 4.45
N LEU A 10 -26.41 6.78 4.34
CA LEU A 10 -25.51 6.71 5.49
C LEU A 10 -25.77 7.83 6.50
N PHE A 11 -26.18 9.01 6.03
CA PHE A 11 -26.41 10.19 6.87
C PHE A 11 -27.86 10.33 7.35
N ALA A 12 -28.75 9.41 6.94
CA ALA A 12 -30.11 9.29 7.45
C ALA A 12 -30.19 8.33 8.66
N VAL A 13 -29.20 8.42 9.57
CA VAL A 13 -29.04 7.48 10.68
C VAL A 13 -29.79 7.91 11.95
N ALA A 14 -30.11 6.93 12.80
CA ALA A 14 -30.63 7.17 14.14
C ALA A 14 -29.54 7.75 15.05
N GLU A 15 -29.93 8.31 16.20
CA GLU A 15 -28.99 8.93 17.16
C GLU A 15 -27.88 7.98 17.63
N ALA A 16 -28.19 6.69 17.75
CA ALA A 16 -27.22 5.67 18.19
C ALA A 16 -25.99 5.55 17.25
N ASP A 17 -26.15 5.88 15.97
CA ASP A 17 -25.10 5.68 14.95
C ASP A 17 -24.26 6.95 14.68
N ILE A 18 -24.57 8.08 15.33
CA ILE A 18 -23.89 9.37 15.13
C ILE A 18 -22.38 9.23 15.37
N MET A 19 -21.99 8.54 16.43
CA MET A 19 -20.57 8.37 16.78
C MET A 19 -19.80 7.55 15.75
N ALA A 20 -20.45 6.57 15.09
CA ALA A 20 -19.83 5.81 14.02
C ALA A 20 -19.57 6.69 12.79
N VAL A 21 -20.55 7.53 12.41
CA VAL A 21 -20.41 8.52 11.33
C VAL A 21 -19.29 9.51 11.63
N VAL A 22 -19.26 10.09 12.84
CA VAL A 22 -18.21 11.04 13.26
C VAL A 22 -16.84 10.37 13.22
N SER A 23 -16.73 9.13 13.69
CA SER A 23 -15.49 8.36 13.68
C SER A 23 -15.00 8.08 12.25
N LEU A 24 -15.93 7.76 11.33
CA LEU A 24 -15.61 7.59 9.92
C LEU A 24 -15.07 8.88 9.30
N ILE A 25 -15.73 10.01 9.52
CA ILE A 25 -15.30 11.32 9.03
C ILE A 25 -13.90 11.69 9.55
N ARG A 26 -13.60 11.34 10.81
CA ARG A 26 -12.26 11.57 11.37
C ARG A 26 -11.15 10.88 10.58
N LEU A 27 -11.41 9.70 10.01
CA LEU A 27 -10.41 9.00 9.17
C LEU A 27 -10.11 9.77 7.88
N PHE A 28 -11.05 10.57 7.38
CA PHE A 28 -10.84 11.41 6.21
C PHE A 28 -10.13 12.72 6.56
N THR A 29 -10.48 13.33 7.69
CA THR A 29 -9.84 14.59 8.13
C THR A 29 -8.37 14.42 8.43
N CYS A 30 -7.93 13.26 8.95
CA CYS A 30 -6.51 12.98 9.18
C CYS A 30 -5.76 12.49 7.92
N GLY A 31 -6.45 12.35 6.79
CA GLY A 31 -5.82 11.90 5.53
C GLY A 31 -5.50 10.41 5.45
N ARG A 32 -6.03 9.61 6.38
CA ARG A 32 -5.77 8.16 6.42
C ARG A 32 -6.40 7.41 5.24
N HIS A 33 -7.57 7.89 4.80
CA HIS A 33 -8.30 7.35 3.65
C HIS A 33 -8.82 8.46 2.75
N GLN A 34 -9.05 8.12 1.49
CA GLN A 34 -9.65 9.02 0.53
C GLN A 34 -11.18 8.90 0.61
N TRP A 35 -11.85 10.03 0.76
CA TRP A 35 -13.30 10.09 0.73
C TRP A 35 -13.82 10.34 -0.67
N THR A 36 -14.85 9.61 -1.09
CA THR A 36 -15.52 9.78 -2.38
C THR A 36 -17.02 9.79 -2.17
N LEU A 37 -17.69 10.78 -2.72
CA LEU A 37 -19.14 10.96 -2.62
C LEU A 37 -19.67 11.67 -3.87
N ASP A 38 -20.98 11.65 -4.07
CA ASP A 38 -21.69 12.42 -5.09
C ASP A 38 -22.28 13.71 -4.51
N LEU A 39 -22.90 14.52 -5.38
CA LEU A 39 -23.44 15.81 -4.98
C LEU A 39 -24.64 15.67 -4.00
N GLU A 40 -25.46 14.64 -4.18
CA GLU A 40 -26.59 14.35 -3.29
C GLU A 40 -26.09 14.06 -1.88
N THR A 41 -25.05 13.24 -1.77
CA THR A 41 -24.41 12.91 -0.50
C THR A 41 -23.78 14.14 0.16
N VAL A 42 -23.26 15.11 -0.58
CA VAL A 42 -22.76 16.38 0.02
C VAL A 42 -23.88 17.08 0.77
N GLY A 43 -25.06 17.22 0.17
CA GLY A 43 -26.22 17.83 0.82
C GLY A 43 -26.67 17.08 2.09
N ALA A 44 -26.68 15.74 2.02
CA ALA A 44 -27.02 14.90 3.18
C ALA A 44 -26.01 15.04 4.33
N VAL A 45 -24.71 15.13 4.02
CA VAL A 45 -23.64 15.39 5.01
C VAL A 45 -23.83 16.74 5.69
N GLU A 46 -24.03 17.79 4.90
CA GLU A 46 -24.22 19.16 5.43
C GLU A 46 -25.44 19.23 6.35
N HIS A 47 -26.56 18.65 5.94
CA HIS A 47 -27.77 18.59 6.74
C HIS A 47 -27.57 17.81 8.04
N PHE A 48 -27.00 16.60 7.97
CA PHE A 48 -26.71 15.77 9.12
C PHE A 48 -25.85 16.49 10.17
N PHE A 49 -24.74 17.08 9.76
CA PHE A 49 -23.84 17.77 10.69
C PHE A 49 -24.43 19.07 11.22
N ALA A 50 -25.22 19.81 10.42
CA ALA A 50 -25.93 20.99 10.92
C ALA A 50 -26.95 20.66 12.01
N GLU A 51 -27.63 19.52 11.90
CA GLU A 51 -28.65 19.08 12.85
C GLU A 51 -28.06 18.36 14.07
N LYS A 52 -27.19 17.38 13.83
CA LYS A 52 -26.73 16.45 14.89
C LYS A 52 -25.41 16.86 15.55
N VAL A 53 -24.50 17.54 14.84
CA VAL A 53 -23.18 17.93 15.34
C VAL A 53 -22.79 19.32 14.81
N PRO A 54 -23.50 20.39 15.20
CA PRO A 54 -23.34 21.73 14.62
C PRO A 54 -21.92 22.28 14.66
N THR A 55 -21.14 21.90 15.69
CA THR A 55 -19.74 22.34 15.85
C THR A 55 -18.82 21.82 14.76
N LEU A 56 -19.17 20.73 14.09
CA LEU A 56 -18.39 20.14 13.00
C LEU A 56 -18.96 20.45 11.61
N SER A 57 -20.14 21.08 11.51
CA SER A 57 -20.85 21.30 10.25
C SER A 57 -20.00 22.05 9.22
N GLY A 58 -19.38 23.17 9.59
CA GLY A 58 -18.53 23.95 8.68
C GLY A 58 -17.34 23.18 8.13
N PRO A 59 -16.45 22.65 8.99
CA PRO A 59 -15.28 21.89 8.55
C PRO A 59 -15.62 20.64 7.74
N VAL A 60 -16.65 19.88 8.17
CA VAL A 60 -17.05 18.65 7.47
C VAL A 60 -17.72 18.95 6.14
N GLY A 61 -18.58 19.95 6.06
CA GLY A 61 -19.17 20.41 4.78
C GLY A 61 -18.11 20.86 3.79
N ALA A 62 -17.09 21.60 4.22
CA ALA A 62 -15.96 21.97 3.38
C ALA A 62 -15.17 20.73 2.88
N LEU A 63 -14.94 19.75 3.76
CA LEU A 63 -14.28 18.50 3.38
C LEU A 63 -15.12 17.70 2.39
N ALA A 64 -16.43 17.60 2.58
CA ALA A 64 -17.34 16.90 1.66
C ALA A 64 -17.34 17.55 0.26
N ARG A 65 -17.45 18.87 0.18
CA ARG A 65 -17.34 19.58 -1.10
C ARG A 65 -15.99 19.35 -1.79
N LYS A 66 -14.90 19.40 -1.02
CA LYS A 66 -13.55 19.08 -1.54
C LYS A 66 -13.49 17.64 -2.05
N ALA A 67 -14.00 16.67 -1.32
CA ALA A 67 -14.01 15.26 -1.71
C ALA A 67 -14.79 15.02 -3.01
N TRP A 68 -15.94 15.69 -3.18
CA TRP A 68 -16.72 15.64 -4.42
C TRP A 68 -15.97 16.25 -5.60
N THR A 69 -15.37 17.44 -5.46
CA THR A 69 -14.65 18.13 -6.53
C THR A 69 -13.36 17.41 -6.94
N THR A 70 -12.68 16.76 -5.99
CA THR A 70 -11.44 16.02 -6.28
C THR A 70 -11.68 14.65 -6.90
N LYS A 71 -12.90 14.13 -6.90
CA LYS A 71 -13.26 12.86 -7.55
C LYS A 71 -12.81 12.79 -9.02
N THR A 72 -12.90 13.91 -9.74
CA THR A 72 -12.47 14.01 -11.15
C THR A 72 -10.97 14.22 -11.32
N ALA A 73 -10.29 14.77 -10.31
CA ALA A 73 -8.85 15.06 -10.36
C ALA A 73 -7.98 13.85 -9.96
N TRP A 74 -8.56 12.84 -9.33
CA TRP A 74 -7.86 11.62 -8.88
C TRP A 74 -8.03 10.46 -9.87
N ALA A 75 -8.15 10.73 -11.15
CA ALA A 75 -7.87 9.69 -12.12
C ALA A 75 -6.47 9.15 -11.84
N SER A 76 -6.38 7.88 -11.41
CA SER A 76 -5.11 7.24 -11.16
C SER A 76 -4.18 7.47 -12.33
N PRO A 77 -2.90 7.82 -12.10
CA PRO A 77 -1.92 7.89 -13.18
C PRO A 77 -2.00 6.61 -14.00
N SER A 78 -1.94 6.73 -15.31
CA SER A 78 -1.99 5.59 -16.22
C SER A 78 -1.00 4.52 -15.74
N GLY A 79 -1.50 3.32 -15.38
CA GLY A 79 -0.70 2.21 -14.85
C GLY A 79 -0.70 2.02 -13.34
N ALA A 80 -1.24 2.94 -12.54
CA ALA A 80 -1.39 2.70 -11.11
C ALA A 80 -2.51 1.67 -10.85
N ALA A 81 -2.25 0.71 -9.96
CA ALA A 81 -3.28 -0.21 -9.53
C ALA A 81 -4.43 0.56 -8.85
N PRO A 82 -5.70 0.22 -9.13
CA PRO A 82 -6.83 0.90 -8.52
C PRO A 82 -6.77 0.78 -6.99
N LEU A 83 -7.14 1.85 -6.29
CA LEU A 83 -7.29 1.81 -4.85
C LEU A 83 -8.38 0.79 -4.47
N LEU A 84 -8.20 0.15 -3.33
CA LEU A 84 -9.25 -0.69 -2.75
C LEU A 84 -10.43 0.22 -2.38
N ALA A 85 -11.60 -0.06 -2.93
CA ALA A 85 -12.80 0.73 -2.73
C ALA A 85 -13.71 0.07 -1.68
N TYR A 86 -14.06 0.82 -0.63
CA TYR A 86 -15.05 0.46 0.37
C TYR A 86 -16.35 1.19 0.07
N ASP A 87 -17.41 0.46 -0.21
CA ASP A 87 -18.77 1.01 -0.27
C ASP A 87 -19.39 0.92 1.13
N VAL A 88 -19.56 2.06 1.78
CA VAL A 88 -20.02 2.14 3.17
C VAL A 88 -21.47 2.59 3.18
N SER A 89 -22.32 1.72 3.68
CA SER A 89 -23.75 1.96 3.94
C SER A 89 -24.05 1.96 5.44
N ARG A 90 -25.28 2.33 5.79
CA ARG A 90 -25.74 2.26 7.17
C ARG A 90 -25.58 0.87 7.81
N VAL A 91 -25.80 -0.20 7.03
CA VAL A 91 -25.71 -1.59 7.54
C VAL A 91 -24.25 -2.01 7.75
N THR A 92 -23.32 -1.47 6.97
CA THR A 92 -21.91 -1.91 6.97
C THR A 92 -20.99 -0.97 7.74
N ILE A 93 -21.48 0.16 8.25
CA ILE A 93 -20.64 1.22 8.83
C ILE A 93 -19.72 0.72 9.96
N GLU A 94 -20.21 -0.11 10.86
CA GLU A 94 -19.40 -0.61 11.97
C GLU A 94 -18.29 -1.55 11.49
N SER A 95 -18.62 -2.51 10.64
CA SER A 95 -17.64 -3.43 10.06
C SER A 95 -16.61 -2.68 9.19
N ALA A 96 -17.08 -1.71 8.40
CA ALA A 96 -16.22 -0.86 7.60
C ALA A 96 -15.31 0.00 8.48
N LEU A 97 -15.84 0.59 9.55
CA LEU A 97 -15.06 1.39 10.47
C LEU A 97 -14.00 0.55 11.20
N ALA A 98 -14.36 -0.64 11.66
CA ALA A 98 -13.43 -1.57 12.28
C ALA A 98 -12.27 -1.91 11.33
N ASP A 99 -12.57 -2.20 10.06
CA ASP A 99 -11.55 -2.46 9.04
C ASP A 99 -10.70 -1.22 8.74
N LEU A 100 -11.33 -0.06 8.54
CA LEU A 100 -10.64 1.17 8.18
C LEU A 100 -9.73 1.69 9.30
N GLN A 101 -10.05 1.41 10.55
CA GLN A 101 -9.21 1.74 11.70
C GLN A 101 -8.01 0.80 11.84
N ARG A 102 -8.05 -0.41 11.28
CA ARG A 102 -6.87 -1.28 11.26
C ARG A 102 -5.76 -0.68 10.39
N PRO A 103 -4.49 -0.95 10.67
CA PRO A 103 -3.43 -0.65 9.72
C PRO A 103 -3.57 -1.53 8.46
N GLY A 104 -3.12 -1.01 7.32
CA GLY A 104 -2.77 -1.89 6.20
C GLY A 104 -1.52 -2.69 6.55
N VAL A 105 -1.35 -3.88 5.98
CA VAL A 105 -0.21 -4.74 6.30
C VAL A 105 0.57 -5.06 5.02
N LEU A 106 1.88 -4.88 5.08
CA LEU A 106 2.83 -5.38 4.08
C LEU A 106 3.63 -6.51 4.71
N VAL A 107 3.44 -7.72 4.20
CA VAL A 107 4.21 -8.90 4.64
C VAL A 107 5.48 -8.99 3.81
N VAL A 108 6.62 -9.16 4.47
CA VAL A 108 7.96 -9.26 3.87
C VAL A 108 8.68 -10.50 4.40
N GLU A 109 9.76 -10.90 3.75
CA GLU A 109 10.53 -12.07 4.16
C GLU A 109 11.39 -11.81 5.38
N ASP A 110 12.15 -10.71 5.37
CA ASP A 110 12.98 -10.24 6.48
C ASP A 110 12.66 -8.78 6.84
N LEU A 111 12.43 -8.54 8.15
CA LEU A 111 12.03 -7.22 8.62
C LEU A 111 13.16 -6.19 8.50
N VAL A 112 14.41 -6.62 8.66
CA VAL A 112 15.54 -5.68 8.73
C VAL A 112 15.96 -5.23 7.33
N SER A 113 16.24 -6.18 6.42
CA SER A 113 16.68 -5.88 5.05
C SER A 113 15.56 -5.24 4.24
N ASP A 114 14.37 -5.86 4.23
CA ASP A 114 13.26 -5.42 3.38
C ASP A 114 12.68 -4.08 3.82
N ARG A 115 12.57 -3.83 5.14
CA ARG A 115 12.15 -2.53 5.65
C ARG A 115 13.15 -1.44 5.34
N THR A 116 14.44 -1.73 5.42
CA THR A 116 15.50 -0.79 5.07
C THR A 116 15.45 -0.46 3.58
N PHE A 117 15.26 -1.46 2.74
CA PHE A 117 15.08 -1.30 1.31
C PHE A 117 13.82 -0.48 0.98
N LEU A 118 12.69 -0.80 1.61
CA LEU A 118 11.45 -0.04 1.44
C LEU A 118 11.65 1.43 1.78
N ASN A 119 12.26 1.74 2.94
CA ASN A 119 12.54 3.11 3.34
C ASN A 119 13.45 3.84 2.33
N ALA A 120 14.47 3.15 1.80
CA ALA A 120 15.34 3.72 0.78
C ALA A 120 14.59 4.05 -0.52
N ILE A 121 13.70 3.16 -0.98
CA ILE A 121 12.86 3.40 -2.16
C ILE A 121 11.92 4.57 -1.93
N LEU A 122 11.23 4.62 -0.78
CA LEU A 122 10.30 5.70 -0.45
C LEU A 122 11.02 7.05 -0.48
N GLY A 123 12.22 7.14 0.09
CA GLY A 123 13.03 8.36 0.05
C GLY A 123 13.47 8.75 -1.36
N VAL A 124 13.88 7.78 -2.21
CA VAL A 124 14.30 8.05 -3.59
C VAL A 124 13.14 8.54 -4.47
N PHE A 125 11.95 7.96 -4.30
CA PHE A 125 10.76 8.31 -5.08
C PHE A 125 9.92 9.40 -4.43
N ASN A 126 10.31 9.90 -3.26
CA ASN A 126 9.60 10.93 -2.50
C ASN A 126 8.13 10.55 -2.20
N GLU A 127 7.92 9.29 -1.80
CA GLU A 127 6.59 8.73 -1.51
C GLU A 127 6.11 9.13 -0.10
N VAL A 128 5.95 10.44 0.11
CA VAL A 128 5.63 11.06 1.41
C VAL A 128 4.39 10.44 2.07
N HIS A 129 3.37 10.05 1.28
CA HIS A 129 2.14 9.45 1.83
C HIS A 129 2.38 8.07 2.44
N ILE A 130 3.28 7.28 1.87
CA ILE A 130 3.62 5.95 2.41
C ILE A 130 4.50 6.10 3.64
N GLU A 131 5.48 7.01 3.61
CA GLU A 131 6.29 7.34 4.78
C GLU A 131 5.41 7.83 5.95
N GLN A 132 4.45 8.72 5.68
CA GLN A 132 3.49 9.17 6.68
C GLN A 132 2.66 8.00 7.23
N ALA A 133 2.18 7.09 6.36
CA ALA A 133 1.40 5.94 6.78
C ALA A 133 2.20 5.00 7.69
N LEU A 134 3.48 4.78 7.43
CA LEU A 134 4.39 4.01 8.29
C LEU A 134 4.61 4.69 9.63
N ASN A 135 4.89 6.01 9.61
CA ASN A 135 5.17 6.79 10.81
C ASN A 135 3.94 6.94 11.73
N GLN A 136 2.74 6.98 11.16
CA GLN A 136 1.47 7.08 11.89
C GLN A 136 0.89 5.71 12.29
N GLY A 137 1.55 4.61 11.94
CA GLY A 137 1.05 3.26 12.18
C GLY A 137 -0.21 2.91 11.36
N TRP A 138 -0.43 3.59 10.22
CA TRP A 138 -1.52 3.25 9.30
C TRP A 138 -1.14 2.15 8.31
N LEU A 139 0.16 1.92 8.16
CA LEU A 139 0.76 0.81 7.44
C LEU A 139 1.77 0.13 8.36
N GLU A 140 1.65 -1.17 8.52
CA GLU A 140 2.60 -2.00 9.25
C GLU A 140 3.36 -2.91 8.30
N VAL A 141 4.66 -3.10 8.56
CA VAL A 141 5.47 -4.10 7.89
C VAL A 141 5.59 -5.30 8.82
N ARG A 142 5.15 -6.47 8.36
CA ARG A 142 5.18 -7.74 9.09
C ARG A 142 6.16 -8.69 8.44
N HIS A 143 7.01 -9.31 9.22
CA HIS A 143 7.91 -10.33 8.69
C HIS A 143 7.31 -11.73 8.78
N SER A 144 7.55 -12.55 7.77
CA SER A 144 7.04 -13.92 7.71
C SER A 144 7.98 -14.93 8.39
N GLY A 145 9.25 -14.59 8.59
CA GLY A 145 10.27 -15.52 9.04
C GLY A 145 10.80 -16.42 7.91
N GLY A 146 10.80 -15.90 6.69
CA GLY A 146 11.32 -16.52 5.47
C GLY A 146 10.25 -16.81 4.41
N GLY A 147 10.67 -16.93 3.14
CA GLY A 147 9.79 -17.02 1.97
C GLY A 147 8.74 -18.14 2.02
N GLY A 148 9.07 -19.27 2.64
CA GLY A 148 8.15 -20.40 2.77
C GLY A 148 6.90 -20.13 3.63
N ARG A 149 6.89 -19.06 4.45
CA ARG A 149 5.77 -18.69 5.34
C ARG A 149 5.00 -17.47 4.90
N VAL A 150 5.45 -16.77 3.87
CA VAL A 150 4.83 -15.50 3.41
C VAL A 150 3.36 -15.70 3.09
N VAL A 151 2.98 -16.77 2.41
CA VAL A 151 1.58 -17.07 2.08
C VAL A 151 0.74 -17.18 3.33
N ALA A 152 1.11 -18.08 4.25
CA ALA A 152 0.34 -18.33 5.46
C ALA A 152 0.18 -17.05 6.32
N VAL A 153 1.26 -16.27 6.50
CA VAL A 153 1.21 -15.02 7.27
C VAL A 153 0.32 -13.98 6.56
N THR A 154 0.36 -13.91 5.22
CA THR A 154 -0.46 -12.97 4.46
C THR A 154 -1.94 -13.33 4.57
N GLU A 155 -2.28 -14.62 4.50
CA GLU A 155 -3.65 -15.12 4.70
C GLU A 155 -4.14 -14.86 6.13
N ASP A 156 -3.32 -15.16 7.14
CA ASP A 156 -3.65 -14.91 8.56
C ASP A 156 -3.91 -13.41 8.84
N GLU A 157 -3.11 -12.52 8.24
CA GLU A 157 -3.34 -11.08 8.36
C GLU A 157 -4.62 -10.65 7.61
N ALA A 158 -4.93 -11.28 6.48
CA ALA A 158 -6.12 -10.97 5.72
C ALA A 158 -7.42 -11.37 6.44
N LEU A 159 -7.41 -12.48 7.17
CA LEU A 159 -8.56 -12.95 7.97
C LEU A 159 -8.98 -11.99 9.09
N LYS A 160 -8.14 -11.02 9.44
CA LYS A 160 -8.45 -10.01 10.45
C LYS A 160 -9.39 -8.90 9.94
N PHE A 161 -9.63 -8.83 8.64
CA PHE A 161 -10.52 -7.87 8.00
C PHE A 161 -11.90 -8.48 7.75
N ASN A 162 -12.94 -7.67 7.92
CA ASN A 162 -14.33 -8.13 7.78
C ASN A 162 -14.86 -7.98 6.34
N ILE A 163 -14.44 -6.92 5.63
CA ILE A 163 -14.98 -6.57 4.31
C ILE A 163 -13.90 -6.70 3.24
N ILE A 164 -12.80 -5.95 3.36
CA ILE A 164 -11.72 -5.94 2.37
C ILE A 164 -10.37 -5.98 3.08
N ALA A 165 -9.61 -7.04 2.84
CA ALA A 165 -8.27 -7.19 3.36
C ALA A 165 -7.33 -6.15 2.73
N ARG A 166 -6.73 -5.29 3.56
CA ARG A 166 -5.69 -4.33 3.16
C ARG A 166 -4.33 -4.91 3.47
N VAL A 167 -4.07 -6.07 2.86
CA VAL A 167 -2.85 -6.85 3.04
C VAL A 167 -2.20 -7.07 1.69
N GLY A 168 -0.90 -6.98 1.66
CA GLY A 168 -0.08 -7.33 0.51
C GLY A 168 1.21 -7.99 0.94
N ALA A 169 1.87 -8.68 0.01
CA ALA A 169 3.16 -9.29 0.22
C ALA A 169 4.21 -8.75 -0.76
N LEU A 170 5.44 -8.62 -0.29
CA LEU A 170 6.63 -8.36 -1.09
C LEU A 170 7.57 -9.54 -0.90
N ILE A 171 7.96 -10.20 -1.99
CA ILE A 171 8.71 -11.44 -1.96
C ILE A 171 9.92 -11.32 -2.88
N ASP A 172 11.06 -11.81 -2.44
CA ASP A 172 12.24 -11.98 -3.27
C ASP A 172 11.96 -12.99 -4.38
N SER A 173 12.46 -12.75 -5.59
CA SER A 173 12.17 -13.67 -6.69
C SER A 173 12.96 -14.96 -6.63
N ASP A 174 14.12 -14.98 -5.98
CA ASP A 174 15.09 -16.07 -6.02
C ASP A 174 15.49 -16.53 -7.44
N SER A 175 15.17 -15.71 -8.44
CA SER A 175 15.38 -16.04 -9.84
C SER A 175 16.84 -15.94 -10.22
N LEU A 176 17.35 -16.99 -10.85
CA LEU A 176 18.73 -17.04 -11.37
C LEU A 176 18.87 -16.38 -12.74
N TYR A 177 17.76 -16.28 -13.49
CA TYR A 177 17.68 -15.65 -14.82
C TYR A 177 16.24 -15.18 -15.08
N PRO A 178 16.00 -14.25 -16.02
CA PRO A 178 14.71 -13.54 -16.16
C PRO A 178 13.47 -14.43 -16.39
N SER A 179 13.62 -15.61 -16.98
CA SER A 179 12.53 -16.55 -17.25
C SER A 179 12.39 -17.65 -16.18
N HIS A 180 13.14 -17.57 -15.10
CA HIS A 180 13.11 -18.57 -14.04
C HIS A 180 11.91 -18.36 -13.12
N HIS A 181 10.90 -19.20 -13.25
CA HIS A 181 9.76 -19.25 -12.35
C HIS A 181 10.10 -20.04 -11.09
N THR A 182 10.20 -19.33 -9.97
CA THR A 182 10.56 -19.88 -8.66
C THR A 182 9.34 -20.18 -7.82
N HIS A 183 9.56 -20.63 -6.59
CA HIS A 183 8.49 -20.81 -5.60
C HIS A 183 7.78 -19.49 -5.27
N ALA A 184 8.50 -18.36 -5.27
CA ALA A 184 7.95 -17.03 -5.05
C ALA A 184 6.85 -16.68 -6.06
N HIS A 185 7.04 -17.01 -7.34
CA HIS A 185 6.04 -16.78 -8.40
C HIS A 185 4.78 -17.63 -8.20
N LYS A 186 4.92 -18.87 -7.71
CA LYS A 186 3.77 -19.73 -7.36
C LYS A 186 3.02 -19.18 -6.16
N ALA A 187 3.74 -18.76 -5.13
CA ALA A 187 3.17 -18.11 -3.95
C ALA A 187 2.39 -16.83 -4.32
N ALA A 188 2.96 -15.99 -5.18
CA ALA A 188 2.29 -14.80 -5.68
C ALA A 188 1.02 -15.14 -6.49
N GLY A 189 1.09 -16.14 -7.37
CA GLY A 189 -0.07 -16.62 -8.13
C GLY A 189 -1.20 -17.11 -7.23
N HIS A 190 -0.86 -17.82 -6.16
CA HIS A 190 -1.84 -18.26 -5.16
C HIS A 190 -2.49 -17.07 -4.44
N LEU A 191 -1.70 -16.14 -3.89
CA LEU A 191 -2.23 -14.95 -3.21
C LEU A 191 -3.13 -14.12 -4.12
N LEU A 192 -2.73 -13.92 -5.38
CA LEU A 192 -3.54 -13.21 -6.36
C LEU A 192 -4.87 -13.93 -6.66
N SER A 193 -4.87 -15.28 -6.70
CA SER A 193 -6.08 -16.06 -6.96
C SER A 193 -7.13 -15.94 -5.86
N ILE A 194 -6.73 -15.62 -4.63
CA ILE A 194 -7.61 -15.37 -3.49
C ILE A 194 -7.85 -13.86 -3.25
N GLY A 195 -7.49 -13.00 -4.21
CA GLY A 195 -7.75 -11.56 -4.16
C GLY A 195 -6.75 -10.74 -3.32
N LEU A 196 -5.66 -11.35 -2.84
CA LEU A 196 -4.61 -10.65 -2.11
C LEU A 196 -3.52 -10.14 -3.05
N ARG A 197 -2.96 -8.97 -2.74
CA ARG A 197 -1.91 -8.38 -3.56
C ARG A 197 -0.55 -8.96 -3.20
N CYS A 198 0.21 -9.34 -4.22
CA CYS A 198 1.58 -9.79 -4.05
C CYS A 198 2.46 -9.21 -5.15
N HIS A 199 3.63 -8.73 -4.77
CA HIS A 199 4.67 -8.31 -5.70
C HIS A 199 5.91 -9.19 -5.49
N VAL A 200 6.35 -9.83 -6.55
CA VAL A 200 7.63 -10.55 -6.59
C VAL A 200 8.67 -9.61 -7.20
N LEU A 201 9.80 -9.45 -6.54
CA LEU A 201 10.87 -8.61 -7.04
C LEU A 201 11.36 -9.11 -8.41
N THR A 202 11.64 -8.17 -9.32
CA THR A 202 12.16 -8.51 -10.65
C THR A 202 13.57 -9.10 -10.57
N TYR A 203 14.40 -8.56 -9.66
CA TYR A 203 15.72 -9.11 -9.37
C TYR A 203 15.63 -10.08 -8.20
N ARG A 204 16.63 -10.94 -8.07
CA ARG A 204 16.67 -12.07 -7.17
C ARG A 204 16.37 -11.69 -5.72
N GLU A 205 17.00 -10.66 -5.21
CA GLU A 205 16.97 -10.22 -3.82
C GLU A 205 16.98 -8.68 -3.76
N VAL A 206 16.58 -8.08 -2.66
CA VAL A 206 16.56 -6.62 -2.45
C VAL A 206 17.94 -5.99 -2.65
N GLU A 207 19.02 -6.70 -2.33
CA GLU A 207 20.38 -6.24 -2.49
C GLU A 207 20.75 -5.98 -3.96
N ASN A 208 20.10 -6.66 -4.90
CA ASN A 208 20.34 -6.49 -6.34
C ASN A 208 19.82 -5.16 -6.89
N TYR A 209 19.03 -4.42 -6.08
CA TYR A 209 18.56 -3.07 -6.41
C TYR A 209 19.53 -1.98 -5.93
N ILE A 210 20.55 -2.33 -5.13
CA ILE A 210 21.53 -1.36 -4.65
C ILE A 210 22.45 -0.97 -5.83
N PRO A 211 22.51 0.34 -6.19
CA PRO A 211 23.35 0.79 -7.27
C PRO A 211 24.85 0.50 -6.99
N ASN A 212 25.59 0.02 -7.99
CA ASN A 212 27.04 -0.22 -7.87
C ASN A 212 27.81 1.01 -7.37
N ARG A 213 27.34 2.24 -7.69
CA ARG A 213 27.90 3.49 -7.16
C ARG A 213 27.79 3.57 -5.64
N ALA A 214 26.64 3.17 -5.06
CA ALA A 214 26.46 3.17 -3.63
C ALA A 214 27.37 2.12 -2.96
N LEU A 215 27.49 0.92 -3.56
CA LEU A 215 28.41 -0.11 -3.08
C LEU A 215 29.87 0.33 -3.12
N ALA A 216 30.28 1.11 -4.13
CA ALA A 216 31.63 1.63 -4.26
C ALA A 216 32.00 2.69 -3.20
N THR A 217 31.02 3.35 -2.57
CA THR A 217 31.25 4.34 -1.51
C THR A 217 31.41 3.71 -0.11
N ILE A 218 31.06 2.43 0.03
CA ILE A 218 31.24 1.67 1.28
C ILE A 218 32.74 1.45 1.46
N ARG A 219 33.34 2.18 2.42
CA ARG A 219 34.79 2.10 2.71
C ARG A 219 35.23 0.68 3.05
N PRO A 220 36.57 0.36 2.91
CA PRO A 220 37.14 -1.00 2.96
C PRO A 220 37.00 -1.79 4.26
N TYR A 221 36.16 -1.35 5.20
CA TYR A 221 35.68 -2.19 6.31
C TYR A 221 35.08 -3.51 5.81
N ALA A 222 34.67 -3.53 4.54
CA ALA A 222 34.16 -4.70 3.84
C ALA A 222 35.22 -5.78 3.52
N ARG A 223 36.52 -5.48 3.60
CA ARG A 223 37.56 -6.48 3.27
C ARG A 223 37.67 -7.62 4.30
N THR A 224 37.14 -7.43 5.50
CA THR A 224 37.14 -8.45 6.56
C THR A 224 35.84 -9.26 6.63
N ASN A 225 34.80 -8.87 5.90
CA ASN A 225 33.50 -9.53 5.98
C ASN A 225 33.24 -10.34 4.71
N LYS A 226 33.47 -11.66 4.75
CA LYS A 226 33.29 -12.61 3.62
C LYS A 226 31.91 -12.53 2.94
N ARG A 227 30.86 -12.04 3.66
CA ARG A 227 29.51 -11.86 3.12
C ARG A 227 29.40 -10.70 2.15
N LEU A 228 30.10 -9.56 2.41
CA LEU A 228 30.11 -8.42 1.51
C LEU A 228 30.97 -8.65 0.25
N GLY A 229 31.99 -9.50 0.35
CA GLY A 229 32.79 -9.92 -0.83
C GLY A 229 32.00 -10.75 -1.84
N ALA A 230 30.95 -11.45 -1.40
CA ALA A 230 30.07 -12.21 -2.29
C ALA A 230 29.06 -11.31 -3.05
N LEU A 231 28.68 -10.16 -2.47
CA LEU A 231 27.79 -9.18 -3.09
C LEU A 231 28.43 -8.42 -4.28
N VAL A 232 29.76 -8.38 -4.35
CA VAL A 232 30.53 -7.73 -5.43
C VAL A 232 31.06 -8.77 -6.43
N SER A 233 30.35 -9.85 -6.66
CA SER A 233 30.72 -10.85 -7.67
C SER A 233 30.71 -10.24 -9.08
N PRO A 234 31.74 -10.51 -9.92
CA PRO A 234 31.81 -10.01 -11.30
C PRO A 234 30.61 -10.37 -12.18
N ASN A 235 29.80 -11.36 -11.78
CA ASN A 235 28.59 -11.75 -12.48
C ASN A 235 27.42 -10.77 -12.28
N MET A 236 27.38 -9.98 -11.19
CA MET A 236 26.41 -8.91 -11.02
C MET A 236 26.60 -7.76 -12.03
N ILE A 237 27.84 -7.47 -12.39
CA ILE A 237 28.18 -6.37 -13.32
C ILE A 237 27.68 -6.67 -14.74
N LYS A 238 27.62 -7.95 -15.13
CA LYS A 238 27.13 -8.35 -16.47
C LYS A 238 25.63 -8.25 -16.64
N PHE A 239 24.86 -8.30 -15.57
CA PHE A 239 23.39 -8.27 -15.63
C PHE A 239 22.84 -6.85 -15.87
N THR A 240 23.45 -5.83 -15.27
CA THR A 240 23.03 -4.43 -15.41
C THR A 240 23.32 -3.84 -16.81
N HIS A 241 24.30 -4.41 -17.55
CA HIS A 241 24.64 -3.92 -18.89
C HIS A 241 23.69 -4.47 -19.99
N ARG A 242 23.08 -5.64 -19.78
CA ARG A 242 22.18 -6.26 -20.78
C ARG A 242 20.78 -5.64 -20.81
N THR A 243 20.28 -5.16 -19.68
CA THR A 243 18.93 -4.51 -19.60
C THR A 243 18.88 -3.16 -20.29
N ARG A 244 19.99 -2.43 -20.43
CA ARG A 244 20.03 -1.17 -21.18
C ARG A 244 19.96 -1.36 -22.70
N VAL A 245 20.36 -2.50 -23.23
CA VAL A 245 20.36 -2.77 -24.67
C VAL A 245 18.97 -3.20 -25.15
N CYS A 246 18.19 -3.89 -24.34
CA CYS A 246 16.81 -4.29 -24.71
C CYS A 246 15.82 -3.13 -24.74
N ALA A 247 15.97 -2.15 -23.84
CA ALA A 247 15.06 -0.98 -23.81
C ALA A 247 15.27 -0.01 -25.00
N ALA A 248 16.45 -0.04 -25.64
CA ALA A 248 16.75 0.81 -26.79
C ALA A 248 16.27 0.23 -28.12
N GLN A 249 15.97 -1.07 -28.19
CA GLN A 249 15.50 -1.72 -29.42
C GLN A 249 13.97 -1.73 -29.59
N GLU A 250 13.20 -1.52 -28.52
CA GLU A 250 11.73 -1.45 -28.61
C GLU A 250 11.20 -0.03 -28.90
N ALA A 251 12.02 1.01 -28.75
CA ALA A 251 11.65 2.40 -29.05
C ALA A 251 11.85 2.81 -30.53
N GLY A 252 12.21 1.91 -31.39
CA GLY A 252 12.54 2.16 -32.81
C GLY A 252 11.71 1.37 -33.82
N ARG A 253 10.49 0.95 -33.48
CA ARG A 253 9.52 0.38 -34.45
C ARG A 253 8.16 0.97 -34.29
#